data_9210a2c907e635c8cbfa226adef08d75
#
_entry.id   9210a2c907e635c8cbfa226adef08d75
#
_cell.length_a   1.000
_cell.length_b   1.000
_cell.length_c   1.000
_cell.angle_alpha   90.00
_cell.angle_beta   90.00
_cell.angle_gamma   90.00
#
_symmetry.space_group_name_H-M   'P 1'
#
loop_
_entity.id
_entity.type
_entity.pdbx_description
1 polymer ?
#
loop_
_entity_poly.entity_id
_entity_poly.type
_entity_poly.pdbx_seq_one_letter_code
_entity_poly.pdbx_strand_id
1 'polypeptide(L)'
;MCTCTLSDFLHTIAPIHFTLRYTQNTVTDMRPLSLKGHDRALTRVRFNREGDLLISAAKNKQPCLWYTENGERIGTYDGHNGVVWDVDVSWDTTRLGTASGDNSIKFWDCETGTVLHTINTPTPAKSVNISFSGHLLAYTTQKMTKNPSVLCVVDTRDDQQITSDCPLFRTHFEFDNSATTCVFSGATDCVTVGFENGHILQYDLKTNDEPCLSNEKAHRYAITDLQLSPDGAFVISSSKDKTAALLDVYTLDNLKQYRSERPVNSACISPIRDHICLGGGEDAMQVTQTAVSAGHFEAKLYHMVFEEEFARFKGHFGPINTMAWHPSGNIIATGGEDGYVRVQEFDDDYLEFKYDY
;
A
#
# COMPACT_ATOMS: atom_id res chain seq x y z
N MET A 1 -26.95 50.01 -20.22
CA MET A 1 -25.57 49.56 -20.03
C MET A 1 -25.44 49.08 -18.61
N CYS A 2 -25.67 47.83 -18.36
CA CYS A 2 -25.44 47.20 -17.05
C CYS A 2 -24.34 46.17 -17.25
N THR A 3 -23.17 46.43 -16.68
CA THR A 3 -22.05 45.53 -16.62
C THR A 3 -22.31 44.55 -15.44
N CYS A 4 -22.68 43.31 -15.73
CA CYS A 4 -22.62 42.25 -14.79
C CYS A 4 -21.19 41.70 -14.77
N THR A 5 -20.52 41.84 -13.63
CA THR A 5 -19.22 41.24 -13.34
C THR A 5 -19.42 39.78 -12.96
N LEU A 6 -18.71 38.90 -13.65
CA LEU A 6 -18.59 37.46 -13.35
C LEU A 6 -17.71 37.26 -12.11
N SER A 7 -18.24 37.30 -10.92
CA SER A 7 -17.47 37.05 -9.70
C SER A 7 -18.18 36.39 -8.53
N ASP A 8 -19.35 35.77 -8.73
CA ASP A 8 -20.06 35.14 -7.60
C ASP A 8 -20.66 33.76 -7.94
N PHE A 9 -19.79 32.80 -8.27
CA PHE A 9 -20.14 31.37 -8.22
C PHE A 9 -18.94 30.50 -7.84
N LEU A 10 -18.35 30.81 -6.70
CA LEU A 10 -17.57 29.82 -5.95
C LEU A 10 -18.45 29.30 -4.82
N HIS A 11 -19.35 28.38 -5.13
CA HIS A 11 -19.96 27.57 -4.12
C HIS A 11 -18.88 26.67 -3.49
N THR A 12 -18.46 27.05 -2.31
CA THR A 12 -17.69 26.23 -1.39
C THR A 12 -18.54 24.99 -1.06
N ILE A 13 -18.30 23.90 -1.78
CA ILE A 13 -18.84 22.59 -1.40
C ILE A 13 -18.14 22.25 -0.09
N ALA A 14 -18.87 22.38 1.01
CA ALA A 14 -18.39 21.93 2.31
C ALA A 14 -18.14 20.42 2.22
N PRO A 15 -16.99 19.90 2.71
CA PRO A 15 -16.70 18.48 2.68
C PRO A 15 -17.84 17.74 3.40
N ILE A 16 -18.50 16.84 2.71
CA ILE A 16 -19.53 15.99 3.28
C ILE A 16 -18.82 15.07 4.28
N HIS A 17 -19.02 15.35 5.56
CA HIS A 17 -18.62 14.44 6.60
C HIS A 17 -19.59 13.26 6.59
N PHE A 18 -19.21 12.14 5.99
CA PHE A 18 -19.85 10.86 6.26
C PHE A 18 -19.52 10.47 7.70
N THR A 19 -20.19 11.14 8.62
CA THR A 19 -20.38 10.59 9.95
C THR A 19 -21.48 9.56 9.75
N LEU A 20 -21.21 8.29 10.00
CA LEU A 20 -22.24 7.26 10.12
C LEU A 20 -23.38 7.84 10.95
N ARG A 21 -24.42 8.38 10.31
CA ARG A 21 -25.63 8.81 10.98
C ARG A 21 -26.41 7.54 11.26
N TYR A 22 -26.36 7.11 12.50
CA TYR A 22 -27.31 6.14 13.03
C TYR A 22 -28.73 6.68 12.89
N THR A 23 -29.43 6.30 11.86
CA THR A 23 -30.89 6.38 11.86
C THR A 23 -31.38 5.18 12.65
N GLN A 24 -31.97 5.44 13.81
CA GLN A 24 -32.67 4.43 14.59
C GLN A 24 -33.85 3.89 13.79
N ASN A 25 -33.63 2.79 13.06
CA ASN A 25 -34.66 1.79 12.79
C ASN A 25 -33.99 0.61 12.07
N THR A 26 -33.86 -0.51 12.81
CA THR A 26 -33.51 -1.87 12.31
C THR A 26 -32.26 -1.96 11.46
N VAL A 27 -31.19 -1.29 11.85
CA VAL A 27 -29.88 -1.42 11.23
C VAL A 27 -29.02 -2.25 12.16
N THR A 28 -28.50 -3.34 11.65
CA THR A 28 -27.29 -3.96 12.20
C THR A 28 -26.26 -2.86 12.35
N ASP A 29 -25.85 -2.60 13.58
CA ASP A 29 -24.87 -1.58 13.99
C ASP A 29 -23.53 -1.89 13.28
N MET A 30 -23.35 -1.39 12.05
CA MET A 30 -22.16 -1.66 11.21
C MET A 30 -20.96 -0.92 11.77
N ARG A 31 -20.46 -1.40 12.89
CA ARG A 31 -19.20 -0.95 13.45
C ARG A 31 -18.07 -1.50 12.62
N PRO A 32 -17.01 -0.72 12.35
CA PRO A 32 -15.83 -1.25 11.68
C PRO A 32 -15.30 -2.45 12.47
N LEU A 33 -15.09 -3.56 11.76
CA LEU A 33 -14.54 -4.74 12.35
C LEU A 33 -13.08 -4.45 12.75
N SER A 34 -12.77 -4.58 14.03
CA SER A 34 -11.43 -4.28 14.57
C SER A 34 -10.70 -5.57 14.89
N LEU A 35 -9.65 -5.87 14.13
CA LEU A 35 -8.83 -7.07 14.28
C LEU A 35 -7.66 -6.75 15.22
N LYS A 36 -7.63 -7.40 16.37
CA LYS A 36 -6.56 -7.29 17.35
C LYS A 36 -5.67 -8.52 17.31
N GLY A 37 -4.45 -8.36 16.83
CA GLY A 37 -3.48 -9.49 16.77
C GLY A 37 -2.03 -9.05 16.75
N HIS A 38 -1.80 -7.73 16.68
CA HIS A 38 -0.46 -7.17 16.70
C HIS A 38 -0.27 -6.26 17.91
N ASP A 39 0.89 -6.37 18.55
CA ASP A 39 1.28 -5.54 19.71
C ASP A 39 2.04 -4.28 19.28
N ARG A 40 2.31 -4.14 17.99
CA ARG A 40 3.06 -3.04 17.39
C ARG A 40 2.38 -2.53 16.13
N ALA A 41 2.82 -1.36 15.69
CA ALA A 41 2.34 -0.70 14.49
C ALA A 41 2.30 -1.61 13.27
N LEU A 42 1.23 -1.52 12.51
CA LEU A 42 1.10 -2.22 11.24
C LEU A 42 2.04 -1.61 10.21
N THR A 43 2.57 -2.47 9.36
CA THR A 43 3.44 -2.09 8.24
C THR A 43 2.77 -2.34 6.90
N ARG A 44 2.02 -3.43 6.77
CA ARG A 44 1.34 -3.80 5.55
C ARG A 44 0.03 -4.56 5.81
N VAL A 45 -0.95 -4.32 4.95
CA VAL A 45 -2.20 -5.07 4.88
C VAL A 45 -2.47 -5.41 3.41
N ARG A 46 -2.88 -6.66 3.14
CA ARG A 46 -3.22 -7.15 1.80
C ARG A 46 -4.42 -8.07 1.85
N PHE A 47 -5.31 -7.93 0.90
CA PHE A 47 -6.32 -8.95 0.61
C PHE A 47 -5.77 -9.96 -0.39
N ASN A 48 -6.27 -11.19 -0.33
CA ASN A 48 -6.09 -12.11 -1.44
C ASN A 48 -7.02 -11.73 -2.60
N ARG A 49 -6.90 -12.43 -3.71
CA ARG A 49 -7.68 -12.17 -4.93
C ARG A 49 -9.19 -12.25 -4.71
N GLU A 50 -9.65 -13.23 -3.94
CA GLU A 50 -11.07 -13.48 -3.71
C GLU A 50 -11.66 -12.57 -2.63
N GLY A 51 -10.79 -11.97 -1.81
CA GLY A 51 -11.16 -11.06 -0.74
C GLY A 51 -11.57 -11.76 0.57
N ASP A 52 -11.70 -13.08 0.57
CA ASP A 52 -12.08 -13.85 1.77
C ASP A 52 -10.99 -13.87 2.85
N LEU A 53 -9.74 -13.64 2.45
CA LEU A 53 -8.58 -13.61 3.34
C LEU A 53 -7.91 -12.23 3.38
N LEU A 54 -7.52 -11.84 4.57
CA LEU A 54 -6.75 -10.64 4.85
C LEU A 54 -5.44 -11.02 5.54
N ILE A 55 -4.33 -10.54 5.00
CA ILE A 55 -3.01 -10.72 5.57
C ILE A 55 -2.53 -9.41 6.15
N SER A 56 -1.98 -9.44 7.35
CA SER A 56 -1.42 -8.27 8.01
C SER A 56 0.00 -8.50 8.50
N ALA A 57 0.88 -7.54 8.26
CA ALA A 57 2.22 -7.48 8.80
C ALA A 57 2.37 -6.27 9.72
N ALA A 58 3.25 -6.39 10.71
CA ALA A 58 3.50 -5.34 11.68
C ALA A 58 4.97 -5.26 12.06
N LYS A 59 5.32 -4.23 12.82
CA LYS A 59 6.67 -4.09 13.41
C LYS A 59 6.98 -5.17 14.46
N ASN A 60 6.11 -6.16 14.59
CA ASN A 60 6.40 -7.42 15.27
C ASN A 60 6.95 -8.45 14.27
N LYS A 61 7.22 -9.67 14.75
CA LYS A 61 7.88 -10.73 13.97
C LYS A 61 6.90 -11.63 13.19
N GLN A 62 5.60 -11.48 13.42
CA GLN A 62 4.58 -12.45 13.07
C GLN A 62 3.52 -11.82 12.19
N PRO A 63 3.54 -12.05 10.87
CA PRO A 63 2.38 -11.79 10.02
C PRO A 63 1.19 -12.66 10.46
N CYS A 64 -0.01 -12.10 10.34
CA CYS A 64 -1.26 -12.76 10.71
C CYS A 64 -2.17 -12.92 9.50
N LEU A 65 -2.89 -14.03 9.48
CA LEU A 65 -3.92 -14.36 8.49
C LEU A 65 -5.30 -14.34 9.16
N TRP A 66 -6.26 -13.71 8.49
CA TRP A 66 -7.61 -13.46 9.00
C TRP A 66 -8.67 -13.81 7.95
N TYR A 67 -9.83 -14.26 8.41
CA TYR A 67 -11.04 -14.21 7.60
C TYR A 67 -11.56 -12.77 7.51
N THR A 68 -11.86 -12.32 6.31
CA THR A 68 -12.36 -10.94 6.09
C THR A 68 -13.76 -10.76 6.64
N GLU A 69 -14.63 -11.74 6.49
CA GLU A 69 -16.05 -11.66 6.83
C GLU A 69 -16.30 -11.48 8.33
N ASN A 70 -15.62 -12.26 9.16
CA ASN A 70 -15.86 -12.29 10.61
C ASN A 70 -14.68 -11.76 11.44
N GLY A 71 -13.53 -11.50 10.79
CA GLY A 71 -12.32 -11.03 11.48
C GLY A 71 -11.65 -12.08 12.36
N GLU A 72 -12.00 -13.34 12.22
CA GLU A 72 -11.37 -14.41 12.96
C GLU A 72 -9.94 -14.64 12.47
N ARG A 73 -8.99 -14.75 13.41
CA ARG A 73 -7.60 -15.07 13.09
C ARG A 73 -7.45 -16.55 12.80
N ILE A 74 -7.06 -16.86 11.56
CA ILE A 74 -6.81 -18.22 11.11
C ILE A 74 -5.47 -18.72 11.67
N GLY A 75 -4.42 -17.89 11.57
CA GLY A 75 -3.08 -18.28 11.98
C GLY A 75 -2.05 -17.16 11.94
N THR A 76 -0.81 -17.54 12.25
CA THR A 76 0.37 -16.67 12.20
C THR A 76 1.49 -17.38 11.46
N TYR A 77 2.32 -16.57 10.76
CA TYR A 77 3.51 -17.06 10.07
C TYR A 77 4.73 -16.83 10.95
N ASP A 78 5.14 -17.90 11.66
CA ASP A 78 6.23 -17.84 12.64
C ASP A 78 7.57 -18.22 12.02
N GLY A 79 8.58 -17.36 12.15
CA GLY A 79 9.93 -17.67 11.66
C GLY A 79 10.83 -16.47 11.45
N HIS A 80 10.30 -15.23 11.39
CA HIS A 80 11.11 -14.04 11.37
C HIS A 80 11.63 -13.65 12.75
N ASN A 81 12.82 -13.05 12.78
CA ASN A 81 13.46 -12.56 14.02
C ASN A 81 13.48 -11.03 14.14
N GLY A 82 13.03 -10.34 13.11
CA GLY A 82 12.96 -8.88 13.04
C GLY A 82 11.59 -8.35 12.63
N VAL A 83 11.52 -7.05 12.41
CA VAL A 83 10.33 -6.36 11.91
C VAL A 83 9.97 -6.90 10.53
N VAL A 84 8.71 -7.25 10.32
CA VAL A 84 8.20 -7.55 8.97
C VAL A 84 7.73 -6.24 8.35
N TRP A 85 8.40 -5.82 7.28
CA TRP A 85 8.12 -4.54 6.62
C TRP A 85 7.03 -4.63 5.56
N ASP A 86 7.02 -5.73 4.83
CA ASP A 86 6.10 -5.91 3.71
C ASP A 86 5.67 -7.37 3.58
N VAL A 87 4.49 -7.57 3.01
CA VAL A 87 3.90 -8.87 2.74
C VAL A 87 3.10 -8.81 1.46
N ASP A 88 3.20 -9.85 0.66
CA ASP A 88 2.40 -10.01 -0.54
C ASP A 88 1.99 -11.46 -0.75
N VAL A 89 0.82 -11.68 -1.35
CA VAL A 89 0.23 -12.98 -1.58
C VAL A 89 0.12 -13.26 -3.08
N SER A 90 0.37 -14.52 -3.47
CA SER A 90 0.23 -14.94 -4.85
C SER A 90 -1.22 -14.88 -5.33
N TRP A 91 -1.41 -14.72 -6.63
CA TRP A 91 -2.73 -14.63 -7.25
C TRP A 91 -3.65 -15.81 -6.95
N ASP A 92 -3.09 -17.01 -6.82
CA ASP A 92 -3.79 -18.24 -6.50
C ASP A 92 -3.95 -18.49 -4.98
N THR A 93 -3.49 -17.55 -4.16
CA THR A 93 -3.53 -17.62 -2.69
C THR A 93 -2.75 -18.80 -2.09
N THR A 94 -1.91 -19.48 -2.87
CA THR A 94 -1.13 -20.63 -2.38
C THR A 94 0.18 -20.24 -1.70
N ARG A 95 0.72 -19.08 -2.04
CA ARG A 95 2.06 -18.63 -1.60
C ARG A 95 2.00 -17.24 -0.99
N LEU A 96 2.85 -17.03 0.02
CA LEU A 96 3.03 -15.75 0.68
C LEU A 96 4.50 -15.37 0.69
N GLY A 97 4.81 -14.14 0.35
CA GLY A 97 6.15 -13.54 0.46
C GLY A 97 6.20 -12.54 1.60
N THR A 98 7.27 -12.54 2.38
CA THR A 98 7.47 -11.57 3.47
C THR A 98 8.87 -11.00 3.43
N ALA A 99 8.99 -9.67 3.60
CA ALA A 99 10.27 -8.95 3.68
C ALA A 99 10.50 -8.46 5.12
N SER A 100 11.68 -8.74 5.67
CA SER A 100 11.95 -8.46 7.07
C SER A 100 13.26 -7.69 7.30
N GLY A 101 13.28 -6.96 8.40
CA GLY A 101 14.45 -6.28 8.95
C GLY A 101 15.49 -7.23 9.57
N ASP A 102 15.22 -8.53 9.61
CA ASP A 102 16.19 -9.56 10.01
C ASP A 102 17.15 -9.99 8.90
N ASN A 103 17.18 -9.23 7.79
CA ASN A 103 17.98 -9.52 6.61
C ASN A 103 17.54 -10.81 5.91
N SER A 104 16.27 -11.13 5.95
CA SER A 104 15.72 -12.27 5.24
C SER A 104 14.42 -11.98 4.57
N ILE A 105 14.18 -12.69 3.49
CA ILE A 105 12.90 -12.80 2.82
C ILE A 105 12.47 -14.25 2.95
N LYS A 106 11.23 -14.46 3.35
CA LYS A 106 10.69 -15.80 3.47
C LYS A 106 9.54 -15.99 2.52
N PHE A 107 9.50 -17.16 1.96
CA PHE A 107 8.45 -17.63 1.09
C PHE A 107 7.70 -18.77 1.79
N TRP A 108 6.41 -18.64 1.93
CA TRP A 108 5.61 -19.51 2.77
C TRP A 108 4.54 -20.23 1.94
N ASP A 109 4.19 -21.38 2.40
CA ASP A 109 2.93 -22.02 2.02
C ASP A 109 1.80 -21.34 2.80
N CYS A 110 0.81 -20.80 2.07
CA CYS A 110 -0.23 -19.98 2.66
C CYS A 110 -1.18 -20.81 3.55
N GLU A 111 -1.48 -22.04 3.15
CA GLU A 111 -2.40 -22.93 3.86
C GLU A 111 -1.79 -23.49 5.16
N THR A 112 -0.57 -23.96 5.08
CA THR A 112 0.08 -24.61 6.22
C THR A 112 0.86 -23.67 7.12
N GLY A 113 1.18 -22.46 6.65
CA GLY A 113 2.03 -21.52 7.36
C GLY A 113 3.50 -21.95 7.47
N THR A 114 3.92 -22.96 6.71
CA THR A 114 5.30 -23.45 6.72
C THR A 114 6.20 -22.65 5.82
N VAL A 115 7.46 -22.41 6.24
CA VAL A 115 8.47 -21.77 5.42
C VAL A 115 8.92 -22.74 4.33
N LEU A 116 8.74 -22.36 3.08
CA LEU A 116 9.23 -23.11 1.91
C LEU A 116 10.69 -22.76 1.64
N HIS A 117 10.97 -21.45 1.55
CA HIS A 117 12.30 -20.96 1.24
C HIS A 117 12.65 -19.73 2.08
N THR A 118 13.95 -19.57 2.33
CA THR A 118 14.49 -18.37 3.01
C THR A 118 15.65 -17.82 2.17
N ILE A 119 15.51 -16.58 1.75
CA ILE A 119 16.54 -15.82 1.03
C ILE A 119 17.23 -14.91 2.04
N ASN A 120 18.53 -15.10 2.26
CA ASN A 120 19.31 -14.23 3.14
C ASN A 120 19.86 -13.05 2.32
N THR A 121 19.65 -11.85 2.82
CA THR A 121 20.10 -10.62 2.18
C THR A 121 21.20 -9.94 3.00
N PRO A 122 22.14 -9.23 2.36
CA PRO A 122 23.22 -8.54 3.06
C PRO A 122 22.71 -7.35 3.91
N THR A 123 21.53 -6.84 3.60
CA THR A 123 20.88 -5.71 4.27
C THR A 123 19.40 -5.98 4.46
N PRO A 124 18.72 -5.27 5.39
CA PRO A 124 17.29 -5.46 5.63
C PRO A 124 16.45 -5.40 4.37
N ALA A 125 15.56 -6.38 4.19
CA ALA A 125 14.58 -6.37 3.13
C ALA A 125 13.48 -5.37 3.46
N LYS A 126 13.09 -4.54 2.47
CA LYS A 126 12.14 -3.44 2.67
C LYS A 126 10.79 -3.70 2.04
N SER A 127 10.76 -4.24 0.85
CA SER A 127 9.53 -4.54 0.12
C SER A 127 9.63 -5.88 -0.60
N VAL A 128 8.50 -6.52 -0.77
CA VAL A 128 8.33 -7.77 -1.51
C VAL A 128 7.06 -7.69 -2.34
N ASN A 129 7.13 -8.21 -3.56
CA ASN A 129 5.95 -8.32 -4.42
C ASN A 129 6.04 -9.60 -5.26
N ILE A 130 4.91 -10.27 -5.43
CA ILE A 130 4.80 -11.50 -6.23
C ILE A 130 4.18 -11.15 -7.57
N SER A 131 4.74 -11.69 -8.66
CA SER A 131 4.20 -11.47 -9.99
C SER A 131 2.79 -12.07 -10.12
N PHE A 132 2.03 -11.56 -11.09
CA PHE A 132 0.68 -12.06 -11.39
C PHE A 132 0.66 -13.57 -11.67
N SER A 133 1.72 -14.10 -12.30
CA SER A 133 1.86 -15.54 -12.56
C SER A 133 2.14 -16.38 -11.29
N GLY A 134 2.48 -15.76 -10.17
CA GLY A 134 2.92 -16.42 -8.95
C GLY A 134 4.34 -17.02 -9.01
N HIS A 135 5.03 -16.88 -10.12
CA HIS A 135 6.34 -17.53 -10.35
C HIS A 135 7.55 -16.65 -10.04
N LEU A 136 7.39 -15.32 -10.09
CA LEU A 136 8.47 -14.40 -9.81
C LEU A 136 8.22 -13.65 -8.51
N LEU A 137 9.28 -13.50 -7.73
CA LEU A 137 9.31 -12.72 -6.51
C LEU A 137 10.29 -11.58 -6.68
N ALA A 138 9.80 -10.34 -6.66
CA ALA A 138 10.63 -9.15 -6.61
C ALA A 138 10.79 -8.69 -5.18
N TYR A 139 11.99 -8.24 -4.83
CA TYR A 139 12.23 -7.66 -3.53
C TYR A 139 13.26 -6.54 -3.58
N THR A 140 13.14 -5.60 -2.66
CA THR A 140 14.11 -4.53 -2.48
C THR A 140 14.77 -4.64 -1.12
N THR A 141 16.03 -4.20 -1.06
CA THR A 141 16.78 -4.13 0.19
C THR A 141 17.12 -2.68 0.53
N GLN A 142 17.22 -2.37 1.80
CA GLN A 142 17.60 -1.05 2.28
C GLN A 142 19.11 -0.83 2.10
N LYS A 143 19.53 0.41 1.79
CA LYS A 143 20.94 0.76 1.81
C LYS A 143 21.50 0.74 3.23
N MET A 144 22.70 0.29 3.39
CA MET A 144 23.51 0.41 4.61
C MET A 144 24.90 0.95 4.27
N THR A 145 25.67 1.37 5.29
CA THR A 145 26.96 2.08 5.14
C THR A 145 27.94 1.49 4.12
N LYS A 146 27.89 0.17 3.88
CA LYS A 146 28.81 -0.54 2.96
C LYS A 146 28.11 -1.19 1.78
N ASN A 147 26.79 -1.35 1.85
CA ASN A 147 26.02 -2.08 0.84
C ASN A 147 24.96 -1.15 0.25
N PRO A 148 24.93 -0.99 -1.08
CA PRO A 148 23.88 -0.24 -1.75
C PRO A 148 22.52 -0.93 -1.58
N SER A 149 21.47 -0.20 -1.81
CA SER A 149 20.13 -0.77 -1.99
C SER A 149 20.07 -1.55 -3.31
N VAL A 150 19.36 -2.65 -3.34
CA VAL A 150 19.31 -3.58 -4.47
C VAL A 150 17.86 -3.93 -4.77
N LEU A 151 17.52 -4.03 -6.05
CA LEU A 151 16.36 -4.75 -6.54
C LEU A 151 16.80 -6.13 -7.02
N CYS A 152 16.17 -7.17 -6.56
CA CYS A 152 16.35 -8.53 -7.03
C CYS A 152 15.01 -9.13 -7.44
N VAL A 153 15.04 -9.96 -8.48
CA VAL A 153 13.91 -10.81 -8.88
C VAL A 153 14.39 -12.24 -8.99
N VAL A 154 13.66 -13.15 -8.35
CA VAL A 154 13.97 -14.58 -8.34
C VAL A 154 12.77 -15.38 -8.88
N ASP A 155 13.06 -16.48 -9.58
CA ASP A 155 12.02 -17.45 -9.94
C ASP A 155 11.80 -18.39 -8.75
N THR A 156 10.57 -18.41 -8.23
CA THR A 156 10.21 -19.20 -7.05
C THR A 156 10.13 -20.71 -7.31
N ARG A 157 10.21 -21.12 -8.57
CA ARG A 157 10.22 -22.53 -8.98
C ARG A 157 11.63 -23.13 -9.02
N ASP A 158 12.64 -22.27 -9.03
CA ASP A 158 14.03 -22.69 -9.13
C ASP A 158 14.75 -22.59 -7.78
N ASP A 159 14.82 -23.73 -7.08
CA ASP A 159 15.51 -23.82 -5.80
C ASP A 159 16.98 -23.39 -5.87
N GLN A 160 17.63 -23.51 -7.03
CA GLN A 160 19.02 -23.11 -7.20
C GLN A 160 19.16 -21.59 -7.20
N GLN A 161 18.23 -20.85 -7.81
CA GLN A 161 18.26 -19.38 -7.76
C GLN A 161 18.07 -18.86 -6.33
N ILE A 162 17.24 -19.54 -5.56
CA ILE A 162 16.95 -19.16 -4.18
C ILE A 162 18.14 -19.47 -3.26
N THR A 163 18.78 -20.62 -3.42
CA THR A 163 19.84 -21.09 -2.53
C THR A 163 21.24 -20.60 -2.89
N SER A 164 21.54 -20.39 -4.18
CA SER A 164 22.88 -20.06 -4.66
C SER A 164 23.14 -18.57 -4.92
N ASP A 165 22.24 -17.68 -4.50
CA ASP A 165 22.33 -16.22 -4.71
C ASP A 165 22.53 -15.81 -6.18
N CYS A 166 21.88 -16.54 -7.09
CA CYS A 166 21.85 -16.27 -8.52
C CYS A 166 20.44 -15.85 -8.96
N PRO A 167 19.97 -14.63 -8.64
CA PRO A 167 18.64 -14.19 -9.03
C PRO A 167 18.52 -14.06 -10.55
N LEU A 168 17.29 -14.13 -11.05
CA LEU A 168 16.98 -13.91 -12.46
C LEU A 168 17.37 -12.50 -12.93
N PHE A 169 17.16 -11.51 -12.04
CA PHE A 169 17.49 -10.12 -12.28
C PHE A 169 18.03 -9.49 -10.99
N ARG A 170 19.10 -8.69 -11.11
CA ARG A 170 19.66 -7.94 -9.99
C ARG A 170 20.20 -6.60 -10.48
N THR A 171 19.75 -5.51 -9.89
CA THR A 171 20.35 -4.19 -10.11
C THR A 171 20.68 -3.51 -8.79
N HIS A 172 21.81 -2.79 -8.79
CA HIS A 172 22.29 -2.02 -7.65
C HIS A 172 21.99 -0.55 -7.88
N PHE A 173 21.43 0.09 -6.88
CA PHE A 173 21.16 1.52 -6.96
C PHE A 173 22.35 2.34 -6.48
N GLU A 174 22.38 3.62 -6.88
CA GLU A 174 23.40 4.54 -6.39
C GLU A 174 23.39 4.65 -4.88
N PHE A 175 24.56 4.88 -4.28
CA PHE A 175 24.75 4.90 -2.82
C PHE A 175 23.90 5.94 -2.11
N ASP A 176 23.49 7.00 -2.80
CA ASP A 176 22.70 8.08 -2.19
C ASP A 176 21.19 7.81 -2.21
N ASN A 177 20.75 6.77 -2.90
CA ASN A 177 19.35 6.45 -3.06
C ASN A 177 19.01 5.07 -2.49
N SER A 178 17.85 4.93 -1.85
CA SER A 178 17.36 3.68 -1.28
C SER A 178 15.97 3.38 -1.83
N ALA A 179 15.78 2.17 -2.32
CA ALA A 179 14.48 1.69 -2.72
C ALA A 179 13.58 1.48 -1.49
N THR A 180 12.37 1.98 -1.54
CA THR A 180 11.40 1.89 -0.46
C THR A 180 10.34 0.85 -0.71
N THR A 181 9.91 0.71 -1.95
CA THR A 181 8.82 -0.18 -2.35
C THR A 181 9.00 -0.64 -3.79
N CYS A 182 8.46 -1.80 -4.13
CA CYS A 182 8.42 -2.30 -5.50
C CYS A 182 7.06 -2.94 -5.79
N VAL A 183 6.67 -2.90 -7.07
CA VAL A 183 5.44 -3.54 -7.54
C VAL A 183 5.65 -4.04 -8.98
N PHE A 184 5.17 -5.24 -9.28
CA PHE A 184 5.13 -5.72 -10.66
C PHE A 184 4.10 -4.94 -11.47
N SER A 185 4.45 -4.57 -12.67
CA SER A 185 3.50 -4.01 -13.64
C SER A 185 2.68 -5.16 -14.23
N GLY A 186 1.38 -5.21 -13.97
CA GLY A 186 0.52 -6.38 -14.12
C GLY A 186 0.69 -7.25 -15.37
N ALA A 187 0.67 -6.66 -16.57
CA ALA A 187 0.71 -7.41 -17.84
C ALA A 187 2.10 -7.53 -18.46
N THR A 188 3.09 -6.85 -17.92
CA THR A 188 4.47 -6.81 -18.46
C THR A 188 5.44 -7.42 -17.45
N ASP A 189 6.55 -7.98 -17.94
CA ASP A 189 7.63 -8.46 -17.06
C ASP A 189 8.46 -7.27 -16.51
N CYS A 190 7.80 -6.18 -16.12
CA CYS A 190 8.44 -4.99 -15.60
C CYS A 190 8.18 -4.85 -14.10
N VAL A 191 9.14 -4.26 -13.40
CA VAL A 191 9.04 -3.94 -11.97
C VAL A 191 9.20 -2.44 -11.79
N THR A 192 8.21 -1.80 -11.18
CA THR A 192 8.25 -0.39 -10.82
C THR A 192 8.76 -0.25 -9.40
N VAL A 193 9.73 0.62 -9.17
CA VAL A 193 10.40 0.83 -7.88
C VAL A 193 10.27 2.28 -7.46
N GLY A 194 9.86 2.51 -6.22
CA GLY A 194 9.83 3.82 -5.58
C GLY A 194 11.03 4.03 -4.66
N PHE A 195 11.51 5.27 -4.58
CA PHE A 195 12.74 5.63 -3.88
C PHE A 195 12.56 6.68 -2.78
N GLU A 196 13.55 6.77 -1.89
CA GLU A 196 13.59 7.77 -0.82
C GLU A 196 13.72 9.22 -1.33
N ASN A 197 14.29 9.43 -2.52
CA ASN A 197 14.40 10.75 -3.14
C ASN A 197 13.13 11.20 -3.87
N GLY A 198 12.10 10.34 -3.94
CA GLY A 198 10.82 10.62 -4.61
C GLY A 198 10.79 10.23 -6.09
N HIS A 199 11.85 9.64 -6.63
CA HIS A 199 11.88 9.14 -7.99
C HIS A 199 11.15 7.80 -8.10
N ILE A 200 10.62 7.51 -9.28
CA ILE A 200 10.05 6.21 -9.64
C ILE A 200 10.78 5.74 -10.89
N LEU A 201 11.29 4.53 -10.83
CA LEU A 201 11.96 3.88 -11.94
C LEU A 201 11.26 2.57 -12.27
N GLN A 202 11.24 2.22 -13.55
CA GLN A 202 10.71 0.94 -14.01
C GLN A 202 11.82 0.16 -14.72
N TYR A 203 11.91 -1.13 -14.41
CA TYR A 203 12.90 -2.06 -14.97
C TYR A 203 12.17 -3.16 -15.73
N ASP A 204 12.63 -3.42 -16.96
CA ASP A 204 12.21 -4.57 -17.75
C ASP A 204 13.17 -5.74 -17.44
N LEU A 205 12.61 -6.86 -17.00
CA LEU A 205 13.39 -8.06 -16.63
C LEU A 205 14.10 -8.74 -17.80
N LYS A 206 13.74 -8.38 -19.03
CA LYS A 206 14.34 -8.93 -20.27
C LYS A 206 15.49 -8.11 -20.79
N THR A 207 15.60 -6.87 -20.37
CA THR A 207 16.66 -5.96 -20.80
C THR A 207 17.76 -5.87 -19.73
N ASN A 208 18.78 -5.06 -19.98
CA ASN A 208 19.88 -4.85 -19.05
C ASN A 208 19.44 -4.13 -17.76
N ASP A 209 20.36 -4.02 -16.81
CA ASP A 209 20.18 -3.41 -15.47
C ASP A 209 19.80 -1.91 -15.48
N GLU A 210 19.61 -1.31 -16.65
CA GLU A 210 19.18 0.08 -16.79
C GLU A 210 17.66 0.21 -16.75
N PRO A 211 17.13 1.27 -16.14
CA PRO A 211 15.67 1.50 -16.10
C PRO A 211 15.16 1.78 -17.53
N CYS A 212 14.09 1.11 -17.91
CA CYS A 212 13.40 1.36 -19.18
C CYS A 212 12.59 2.66 -19.16
N LEU A 213 12.05 3.03 -18.00
CA LEU A 213 11.33 4.27 -17.77
C LEU A 213 11.76 4.91 -16.45
N SER A 214 11.74 6.25 -16.42
CA SER A 214 12.07 7.02 -15.21
C SER A 214 11.14 8.23 -15.06
N ASN A 215 10.68 8.46 -13.84
CA ASN A 215 10.00 9.67 -13.44
C ASN A 215 10.69 10.28 -12.21
N GLU A 216 11.51 11.29 -12.46
CA GLU A 216 12.26 12.00 -11.41
C GLU A 216 11.44 13.11 -10.74
N LYS A 217 10.26 13.40 -11.25
CA LYS A 217 9.37 14.48 -10.78
C LYS A 217 8.09 13.97 -10.15
N ALA A 218 8.01 12.67 -9.88
CA ALA A 218 6.82 12.08 -9.29
C ALA A 218 6.54 12.72 -7.92
N HIS A 219 7.55 12.77 -7.06
CA HIS A 219 7.46 13.31 -5.72
C HIS A 219 8.72 14.09 -5.30
N ARG A 220 8.58 14.90 -4.25
CA ARG A 220 9.70 15.68 -3.68
C ARG A 220 10.40 14.98 -2.52
N TYR A 221 9.72 14.06 -1.87
CA TYR A 221 10.21 13.30 -0.71
C TYR A 221 9.95 11.82 -0.90
N ALA A 222 10.42 11.05 0.06
CA ALA A 222 10.37 9.59 0.03
C ALA A 222 8.98 9.04 -0.32
N ILE A 223 8.98 8.11 -1.26
CA ILE A 223 7.81 7.30 -1.58
C ILE A 223 7.62 6.29 -0.45
N THR A 224 6.40 6.20 0.04
CA THR A 224 6.03 5.33 1.16
C THR A 224 5.37 4.04 0.70
N ASP A 225 4.56 4.11 -0.35
CA ASP A 225 3.82 2.97 -0.89
C ASP A 225 3.62 3.10 -2.41
N LEU A 226 3.56 1.98 -3.10
CA LEU A 226 3.15 1.83 -4.49
C LEU A 226 2.10 0.73 -4.57
N GLN A 227 0.97 1.02 -5.20
CA GLN A 227 -0.06 0.02 -5.46
C GLN A 227 -0.50 0.09 -6.92
N LEU A 228 -0.65 -1.09 -7.52
CA LEU A 228 -1.18 -1.23 -8.87
C LEU A 228 -2.70 -1.14 -8.82
N SER A 229 -3.30 -0.52 -9.83
CA SER A 229 -4.74 -0.58 -10.02
C SER A 229 -5.19 -2.02 -10.36
N PRO A 230 -6.41 -2.41 -10.03
CA PRO A 230 -6.89 -3.77 -10.31
C PRO A 230 -6.88 -4.15 -11.79
N ASP A 231 -7.01 -3.18 -12.68
CA ASP A 231 -6.93 -3.36 -14.14
C ASP A 231 -5.48 -3.37 -14.68
N GLY A 232 -4.50 -3.06 -13.83
CA GLY A 232 -3.09 -3.01 -14.19
C GLY A 232 -2.67 -1.83 -15.07
N ALA A 233 -3.57 -0.86 -15.30
CA ALA A 233 -3.29 0.29 -16.17
C ALA A 233 -2.56 1.42 -15.43
N PHE A 234 -2.79 1.56 -14.12
CA PHE A 234 -2.30 2.66 -13.31
C PHE A 234 -1.52 2.16 -12.10
N VAL A 235 -0.56 2.96 -11.68
CA VAL A 235 0.09 2.84 -10.37
C VAL A 235 -0.22 4.08 -9.55
N ILE A 236 -0.65 3.90 -8.31
CA ILE A 236 -0.75 4.98 -7.35
C ILE A 236 0.46 4.95 -6.43
N SER A 237 1.10 6.10 -6.29
CA SER A 237 2.22 6.32 -5.38
C SER A 237 1.81 7.24 -4.24
N SER A 238 2.25 6.94 -3.05
CA SER A 238 2.10 7.81 -1.88
C SER A 238 3.45 8.31 -1.40
N SER A 239 3.49 9.53 -0.85
CA SER A 239 4.75 10.15 -0.43
C SER A 239 4.62 10.97 0.85
N LYS A 240 5.76 11.13 1.52
CA LYS A 240 5.92 12.04 2.66
C LYS A 240 5.78 13.52 2.27
N ASP A 241 5.74 13.86 0.98
CA ASP A 241 5.49 15.22 0.49
C ASP A 241 4.03 15.67 0.59
N LYS A 242 3.18 14.88 1.25
CA LYS A 242 1.75 15.10 1.45
C LYS A 242 0.91 14.92 0.18
N THR A 243 1.47 14.25 -0.80
CA THR A 243 0.77 13.97 -2.07
C THR A 243 0.72 12.48 -2.35
N ALA A 244 -0.27 12.09 -3.13
CA ALA A 244 -0.30 10.83 -3.88
C ALA A 244 -0.40 11.16 -5.36
N ALA A 245 0.30 10.40 -6.20
CA ALA A 245 0.27 10.59 -7.64
C ALA A 245 -0.25 9.33 -8.32
N LEU A 246 -1.14 9.54 -9.29
CA LEU A 246 -1.62 8.51 -10.19
C LEU A 246 -0.76 8.55 -11.46
N LEU A 247 -0.11 7.44 -11.76
CA LEU A 247 0.80 7.31 -12.90
C LEU A 247 0.27 6.27 -13.89
N ASP A 248 0.51 6.50 -15.15
CA ASP A 248 0.34 5.50 -16.19
C ASP A 248 1.45 4.44 -16.09
N VAL A 249 1.10 3.16 -16.12
CA VAL A 249 2.07 2.05 -15.99
C VAL A 249 3.03 1.98 -17.18
N TYR A 250 2.58 2.39 -18.38
CA TYR A 250 3.35 2.22 -19.61
C TYR A 250 4.29 3.39 -19.91
N THR A 251 3.99 4.59 -19.38
CA THR A 251 4.79 5.80 -19.65
C THR A 251 5.42 6.37 -18.40
N LEU A 252 4.95 6.01 -17.22
CA LEU A 252 5.24 6.60 -15.91
C LEU A 252 4.91 8.11 -15.83
N ASP A 253 4.07 8.63 -16.72
CA ASP A 253 3.62 10.01 -16.66
C ASP A 253 2.67 10.21 -15.48
N ASN A 254 2.80 11.37 -14.81
CA ASN A 254 1.86 11.78 -13.79
C ASN A 254 0.55 12.22 -14.44
N LEU A 255 -0.49 11.42 -14.29
CA LEU A 255 -1.82 11.73 -14.80
C LEU A 255 -2.58 12.67 -13.86
N LYS A 256 -2.52 12.38 -12.55
CA LYS A 256 -3.24 13.08 -11.49
C LYS A 256 -2.41 13.20 -10.22
N GLN A 257 -2.71 14.23 -9.41
CA GLN A 257 -2.03 14.43 -8.12
C GLN A 257 -3.02 14.84 -7.03
N TYR A 258 -3.12 14.02 -5.99
CA TYR A 258 -4.00 14.23 -4.84
C TYR A 258 -3.21 14.82 -3.69
N ARG A 259 -3.71 15.88 -3.08
CA ARG A 259 -3.04 16.59 -2.00
C ARG A 259 -3.73 16.37 -0.67
N SER A 260 -2.94 16.03 0.34
CA SER A 260 -3.38 15.91 1.73
C SER A 260 -2.73 16.99 2.58
N GLU A 261 -3.31 17.27 3.72
CA GLU A 261 -2.73 18.19 4.72
C GLU A 261 -1.52 17.57 5.44
N ARG A 262 -1.43 16.24 5.44
CA ARG A 262 -0.42 15.45 6.17
C ARG A 262 0.31 14.50 5.24
N PRO A 263 1.48 13.98 5.65
CA PRO A 263 2.18 12.93 4.91
C PRO A 263 1.24 11.77 4.59
N VAL A 264 1.33 11.27 3.36
CA VAL A 264 0.55 10.11 2.91
C VAL A 264 1.44 8.88 3.05
N ASN A 265 1.00 7.90 3.84
CA ASN A 265 1.75 6.66 4.05
C ASN A 265 1.33 5.55 3.10
N SER A 266 0.05 5.51 2.73
CA SER A 266 -0.48 4.54 1.77
C SER A 266 -1.62 5.15 0.98
N ALA A 267 -1.78 4.70 -0.26
CA ALA A 267 -2.85 5.08 -1.16
C ALA A 267 -3.34 3.86 -1.92
N CYS A 268 -4.64 3.76 -2.14
CA CYS A 268 -5.24 2.65 -2.88
C CYS A 268 -6.37 3.11 -3.80
N ILE A 269 -6.56 2.37 -4.90
CA ILE A 269 -7.55 2.64 -5.94
C ILE A 269 -8.73 1.69 -5.75
N SER A 270 -9.94 2.22 -5.86
CA SER A 270 -11.16 1.40 -5.84
C SER A 270 -11.23 0.52 -7.10
N PRO A 271 -11.60 -0.77 -6.96
CA PRO A 271 -11.72 -1.67 -8.10
C PRO A 271 -12.98 -1.46 -8.93
N ILE A 272 -14.00 -0.80 -8.39
CA ILE A 272 -15.31 -0.67 -9.04
C ILE A 272 -15.71 0.77 -9.35
N ARG A 273 -15.00 1.77 -8.80
CA ARG A 273 -15.33 3.19 -8.94
C ARG A 273 -14.09 4.03 -9.18
N ASP A 274 -14.28 5.19 -9.77
CA ASP A 274 -13.23 6.18 -9.97
C ASP A 274 -12.90 6.92 -8.65
N HIS A 275 -12.61 6.15 -7.60
CA HIS A 275 -12.30 6.66 -6.29
C HIS A 275 -10.92 6.19 -5.81
N ILE A 276 -10.27 7.07 -5.08
CA ILE A 276 -8.96 6.83 -4.48
C ILE A 276 -9.07 7.10 -2.98
N CYS A 277 -8.48 6.22 -2.19
CA CYS A 277 -8.37 6.42 -0.75
C CYS A 277 -6.94 6.72 -0.36
N LEU A 278 -6.75 7.76 0.46
CA LEU A 278 -5.46 8.15 1.03
C LEU A 278 -5.48 7.99 2.54
N GLY A 279 -4.46 7.36 3.08
CA GLY A 279 -4.23 7.25 4.52
C GLY A 279 -2.83 7.71 4.88
N GLY A 280 -2.72 8.32 6.05
CA GLY A 280 -1.45 8.81 6.49
C GLY A 280 -1.53 9.46 7.88
N GLY A 281 -0.58 10.31 8.14
CA GLY A 281 -0.40 11.03 9.40
C GLY A 281 1.06 11.33 9.63
N GLU A 282 1.34 12.15 10.62
CA GLU A 282 2.71 12.42 11.05
C GLU A 282 3.25 11.25 11.86
N ASP A 283 4.57 11.03 11.78
CA ASP A 283 5.25 10.01 12.58
C ASP A 283 4.96 10.22 14.08
N ALA A 284 4.79 9.13 14.83
CA ALA A 284 4.45 9.17 16.26
C ALA A 284 5.39 10.03 17.11
N MET A 285 6.65 10.18 16.71
CA MET A 285 7.61 11.07 17.35
C MET A 285 7.28 12.57 17.21
N GLN A 286 6.61 12.96 16.14
CA GLN A 286 6.22 14.36 15.88
C GLN A 286 4.85 14.69 16.50
N VAL A 287 3.99 13.69 16.66
CA VAL A 287 2.66 13.83 17.28
C VAL A 287 2.78 14.29 18.74
N THR A 288 3.85 13.94 19.45
CA THR A 288 4.06 14.39 20.85
C THR A 288 4.31 15.89 21.00
N GLN A 289 4.62 16.59 19.91
CA GLN A 289 4.82 18.04 19.89
C GLN A 289 3.59 18.82 19.41
N THR A 290 2.59 18.14 18.86
CA THR A 290 1.37 18.75 18.34
C THR A 290 0.22 18.59 19.33
N ALA A 291 -0.59 19.63 19.52
CA ALA A 291 -1.71 19.59 20.46
C ALA A 291 -2.66 18.42 20.16
N VAL A 292 -3.22 17.81 21.18
CA VAL A 292 -4.15 16.66 21.12
C VAL A 292 -5.36 16.92 20.21
N SER A 293 -5.70 18.18 19.95
CA SER A 293 -6.74 18.60 19.00
C SER A 293 -6.37 18.41 17.52
N ALA A 294 -5.11 18.14 17.20
CA ALA A 294 -4.62 17.91 15.84
C ALA A 294 -4.69 16.44 15.41
N GLY A 295 -5.23 15.55 16.25
CA GLY A 295 -5.25 14.09 16.08
C GLY A 295 -6.32 13.57 15.12
N HIS A 296 -6.45 14.14 13.93
CA HIS A 296 -7.34 13.61 12.90
C HIS A 296 -6.59 12.59 12.05
N PHE A 297 -6.62 11.33 12.47
CA PHE A 297 -6.08 10.20 11.70
C PHE A 297 -7.21 9.61 10.85
N GLU A 298 -7.52 10.31 9.77
CA GLU A 298 -8.64 10.03 8.89
C GLU A 298 -8.12 9.45 7.58
N ALA A 299 -8.80 8.45 7.06
CA ALA A 299 -8.67 8.08 5.66
C ALA A 299 -9.57 9.00 4.83
N LYS A 300 -9.06 9.46 3.71
CA LYS A 300 -9.71 10.44 2.85
C LYS A 300 -10.03 9.82 1.50
N LEU A 301 -11.25 10.00 1.03
CA LEU A 301 -11.70 9.56 -0.28
C LEU A 301 -11.70 10.72 -1.27
N TYR A 302 -11.07 10.49 -2.41
CA TYR A 302 -10.97 11.43 -3.52
C TYR A 302 -11.61 10.86 -4.77
N HIS A 303 -12.21 11.73 -5.56
CA HIS A 303 -12.61 11.37 -6.91
C HIS A 303 -11.37 11.33 -7.82
N MET A 304 -11.20 10.21 -8.56
CA MET A 304 -10.01 9.97 -9.38
C MET A 304 -9.80 11.05 -10.45
N VAL A 305 -10.88 11.47 -11.12
CA VAL A 305 -10.81 12.43 -12.26
C VAL A 305 -10.73 13.87 -11.78
N PHE A 306 -11.54 14.26 -10.78
CA PHE A 306 -11.64 15.68 -10.34
C PHE A 306 -10.60 16.06 -9.28
N GLU A 307 -9.91 15.08 -8.67
CA GLU A 307 -8.91 15.31 -7.61
C GLU A 307 -9.51 15.95 -6.34
N GLU A 308 -10.84 15.91 -6.19
CA GLU A 308 -11.56 16.51 -5.07
C GLU A 308 -11.83 15.49 -3.96
N GLU A 309 -11.60 15.92 -2.72
CA GLU A 309 -11.95 15.14 -1.55
C GLU A 309 -13.47 15.26 -1.31
N PHE A 310 -14.16 14.11 -1.27
CA PHE A 310 -15.60 14.09 -1.08
C PHE A 310 -16.04 13.41 0.23
N ALA A 311 -15.20 12.55 0.83
CA ALA A 311 -15.53 11.86 2.05
C ALA A 311 -14.30 11.58 2.93
N ARG A 312 -14.55 11.36 4.21
CA ARG A 312 -13.55 10.95 5.21
C ARG A 312 -14.13 9.92 6.16
N PHE A 313 -13.32 8.99 6.58
CA PHE A 313 -13.70 8.07 7.64
C PHE A 313 -12.63 7.98 8.73
N LYS A 314 -13.10 7.89 9.96
CA LYS A 314 -12.29 7.82 11.17
C LYS A 314 -12.26 6.38 11.68
N GLY A 315 -11.21 6.05 12.38
CA GLY A 315 -11.14 4.73 13.00
C GLY A 315 -9.91 4.56 13.87
N HIS A 316 -8.77 5.07 13.46
CA HIS A 316 -7.51 4.87 14.16
C HIS A 316 -7.19 5.95 15.19
N PHE A 317 -6.47 5.57 16.26
CA PHE A 317 -5.96 6.47 17.28
C PHE A 317 -4.55 6.98 16.96
N GLY A 318 -4.01 6.60 15.81
CA GLY A 318 -2.70 6.98 15.33
C GLY A 318 -2.66 7.06 13.81
N PRO A 319 -1.50 7.39 13.22
CA PRO A 319 -1.31 7.40 11.78
C PRO A 319 -1.73 6.09 11.12
N ILE A 320 -2.37 6.21 9.96
CA ILE A 320 -2.65 5.08 9.10
C ILE A 320 -1.38 4.80 8.30
N ASN A 321 -0.83 3.60 8.43
CA ASN A 321 0.42 3.22 7.79
C ASN A 321 0.19 2.45 6.48
N THR A 322 -0.91 1.74 6.38
CA THR A 322 -1.20 0.88 5.22
C THR A 322 -2.70 0.78 4.98
N MET A 323 -3.06 0.63 3.72
CA MET A 323 -4.44 0.43 3.30
C MET A 323 -4.49 -0.56 2.15
N ALA A 324 -5.59 -1.29 2.07
CA ALA A 324 -5.90 -2.15 0.94
C ALA A 324 -7.40 -2.11 0.65
N TRP A 325 -7.75 -2.02 -0.62
CA TRP A 325 -9.13 -2.14 -1.06
C TRP A 325 -9.48 -3.61 -1.30
N HIS A 326 -10.63 -4.01 -0.82
CA HIS A 326 -11.15 -5.36 -1.08
C HIS A 326 -11.53 -5.50 -2.55
N PRO A 327 -11.32 -6.66 -3.18
CA PRO A 327 -11.63 -6.85 -4.60
C PRO A 327 -13.08 -6.59 -5.00
N SER A 328 -14.05 -6.75 -4.07
CA SER A 328 -15.46 -6.39 -4.33
C SER A 328 -15.71 -4.89 -4.43
N GLY A 329 -14.77 -4.06 -3.95
CA GLY A 329 -14.92 -2.60 -3.90
C GLY A 329 -15.79 -2.04 -2.76
N ASN A 330 -16.45 -2.90 -2.00
CA ASN A 330 -17.37 -2.49 -0.92
C ASN A 330 -16.69 -2.40 0.44
N ILE A 331 -15.50 -2.95 0.58
CA ILE A 331 -14.78 -3.06 1.84
C ILE A 331 -13.37 -2.47 1.68
N ILE A 332 -12.90 -1.80 2.71
CA ILE A 332 -11.51 -1.33 2.80
C ILE A 332 -10.90 -1.77 4.14
N ALA A 333 -9.67 -2.24 4.10
CA ALA A 333 -8.88 -2.52 5.28
C ALA A 333 -7.85 -1.41 5.50
N THR A 334 -7.72 -0.97 6.74
CA THR A 334 -6.74 0.03 7.15
C THR A 334 -5.93 -0.47 8.33
N GLY A 335 -4.63 -0.25 8.31
CA GLY A 335 -3.71 -0.62 9.37
C GLY A 335 -3.02 0.60 9.96
N GLY A 336 -3.10 0.75 11.28
CA GLY A 336 -2.60 1.93 11.97
C GLY A 336 -1.38 1.68 12.86
N GLU A 337 -0.83 2.77 13.38
CA GLU A 337 0.23 2.74 14.40
C GLU A 337 -0.27 2.14 15.72
N ASP A 338 -1.58 2.11 15.93
CA ASP A 338 -2.25 1.55 17.11
C ASP A 338 -2.24 0.00 17.17
N GLY A 339 -1.70 -0.67 16.14
CA GLY A 339 -1.61 -2.14 16.08
C GLY A 339 -2.91 -2.85 15.69
N TYR A 340 -3.94 -2.09 15.33
CA TYR A 340 -5.22 -2.66 14.88
C TYR A 340 -5.33 -2.61 13.36
N VAL A 341 -5.85 -3.68 12.79
CA VAL A 341 -6.44 -3.65 11.46
C VAL A 341 -7.93 -3.33 11.61
N ARG A 342 -8.43 -2.40 10.83
CA ARG A 342 -9.85 -2.10 10.76
C ARG A 342 -10.36 -2.40 9.37
N VAL A 343 -11.38 -3.23 9.32
CA VAL A 343 -12.11 -3.56 8.11
C VAL A 343 -13.41 -2.80 8.15
N GLN A 344 -13.62 -1.95 7.16
CA GLN A 344 -14.79 -1.08 7.04
C GLN A 344 -15.54 -1.43 5.77
N GLU A 345 -16.83 -1.65 5.90
CA GLU A 345 -17.74 -1.80 4.79
C GLU A 345 -18.36 -0.45 4.46
N PHE A 346 -18.47 -0.13 3.18
CA PHE A 346 -19.14 1.07 2.71
C PHE A 346 -20.65 0.87 2.69
N ASP A 347 -21.39 1.91 3.07
CA ASP A 347 -22.84 1.92 3.06
C ASP A 347 -23.43 2.12 1.66
N ASP A 348 -24.76 1.95 1.57
CA ASP A 348 -25.50 2.16 0.33
C ASP A 348 -25.38 3.60 -0.18
N ASP A 349 -25.25 4.57 0.72
CA ASP A 349 -25.06 5.99 0.37
C ASP A 349 -23.77 6.20 -0.43
N TYR A 350 -22.68 5.47 -0.06
CA TYR A 350 -21.45 5.47 -0.84
C TYR A 350 -21.62 4.74 -2.16
N LEU A 351 -22.33 3.63 -2.16
CA LEU A 351 -22.51 2.81 -3.37
C LEU A 351 -23.45 3.48 -4.39
N GLU A 352 -24.37 4.32 -3.95
CA GLU A 352 -25.28 5.09 -4.81
C GLU A 352 -24.74 6.48 -5.16
N PHE A 353 -23.64 6.91 -4.49
CA PHE A 353 -23.06 8.23 -4.71
C PHE A 353 -22.68 8.45 -6.16
N LYS A 354 -23.20 9.52 -6.75
CA LYS A 354 -22.85 9.98 -8.10
C LYS A 354 -22.41 11.43 -8.02
N TYR A 355 -21.35 11.73 -8.73
CA TYR A 355 -20.98 13.13 -8.96
C TYR A 355 -22.00 13.74 -9.93
N ASP A 356 -22.60 14.87 -9.56
CA ASP A 356 -23.39 15.68 -10.48
C ASP A 356 -22.43 16.44 -11.40
N TYR A 357 -22.44 16.07 -12.68
CA TYR A 357 -21.62 16.66 -13.73
C TYR A 357 -22.24 17.94 -14.28
#